data_0b8a5178352d41a0d8120381d7430d0d
#
_entry.id   0b8a5178352d41a0d8120381d7430d0d
#
_cell.length_a   1.000
_cell.length_b   1.000
_cell.length_c   1.000
_cell.angle_alpha   90.00
_cell.angle_beta   90.00
_cell.angle_gamma   90.00
#
_symmetry.space_group_name_H-M   'P 1'
#
loop_
_entity.id
_entity.type
_entity.pdbx_description
1 polymer ?
#
loop_
_entity_poly.entity_id
_entity_poly.type
_entity_poly.pdbx_seq_one_letter_code
_entity_poly.pdbx_strand_id
1 'polypeptide(L)'
;MKRHCIYATLVIVALVTIAPPLALAASRPHPSVSAKKFDALAARAIEAMRARAAQLNVTGVAVVSYASGATVEGWLSKMAVIGRMKDAPTAASKGNNLIGIAYAKSAEMADTLQNSGTASRPPMTGEFGWQGGVIGQGKTGHIIVAFSGGKSEDDVEVSRAGLAVLQPAL
;
A
#
# COMPACT_ATOMS: atom_id res chain seq x y z
N MET A 1 55.28 15.77 68.04
CA MET A 1 55.16 15.14 66.66
C MET A 1 53.81 15.50 66.15
N LYS A 2 53.71 16.50 65.22
CA LYS A 2 52.48 16.91 64.57
C LYS A 2 52.45 16.27 63.16
N ARG A 3 51.45 15.38 62.91
CA ARG A 3 51.24 14.74 61.62
C ARG A 3 50.31 15.66 60.79
N HIS A 4 50.87 16.17 59.68
CA HIS A 4 50.09 16.92 58.68
C HIS A 4 49.44 15.92 57.71
N CYS A 5 48.13 15.90 57.67
CA CYS A 5 47.34 15.13 56.71
C CYS A 5 47.11 16.01 55.48
N ILE A 6 47.66 15.65 54.33
CA ILE A 6 47.50 16.37 53.08
C ILE A 6 46.30 15.69 52.35
N TYR A 7 45.19 16.41 52.19
CA TYR A 7 44.05 15.98 51.39
C TYR A 7 44.33 16.40 49.94
N ALA A 8 44.50 15.41 49.06
CA ALA A 8 44.55 15.63 47.64
C ALA A 8 43.11 15.70 47.08
N THR A 9 42.68 16.86 46.61
CA THR A 9 41.38 17.05 45.95
C THR A 9 41.47 16.64 44.48
N LEU A 10 40.80 15.55 44.13
CA LEU A 10 40.74 15.04 42.74
C LEU A 10 39.64 15.83 42.01
N VAL A 11 40.01 16.71 41.09
CA VAL A 11 39.06 17.39 40.20
C VAL A 11 38.77 16.52 38.99
N ILE A 12 37.58 15.93 38.91
CA ILE A 12 37.12 15.18 37.71
C ILE A 12 36.50 16.19 36.74
N VAL A 13 37.20 16.46 35.67
CA VAL A 13 36.65 17.23 34.53
C VAL A 13 35.86 16.28 33.65
N ALA A 14 34.53 16.35 33.71
CA ALA A 14 33.66 15.61 32.80
C ALA A 14 33.65 16.31 31.44
N LEU A 15 34.26 15.64 30.43
CA LEU A 15 34.15 16.07 29.04
C LEU A 15 32.75 15.71 28.51
N VAL A 16 31.87 16.68 28.40
CA VAL A 16 30.58 16.53 27.73
C VAL A 16 30.83 16.61 26.21
N THR A 17 30.87 15.46 25.56
CA THR A 17 30.88 15.39 24.10
C THR A 17 29.48 15.68 23.57
N ILE A 18 29.25 16.89 23.06
CA ILE A 18 28.01 17.24 22.33
C ILE A 18 28.11 16.57 20.96
N ALA A 19 27.35 15.48 20.79
CA ALA A 19 27.17 14.86 19.48
C ALA A 19 26.46 15.85 18.54
N PRO A 20 26.93 16.05 17.29
CA PRO A 20 26.22 16.91 16.33
C PRO A 20 24.81 16.34 16.09
N PRO A 21 23.78 17.20 15.93
CA PRO A 21 22.45 16.72 15.58
C PRO A 21 22.54 15.95 14.27
N LEU A 22 22.02 14.71 14.24
CA LEU A 22 21.79 13.96 13.01
C LEU A 22 20.92 14.84 12.12
N ALA A 23 21.52 15.42 11.08
CA ALA A 23 20.79 16.11 10.04
C ALA A 23 19.87 15.07 9.40
N LEU A 24 18.56 15.19 9.65
CA LEU A 24 17.54 14.44 8.92
C LEU A 24 17.77 14.80 7.44
N ALA A 25 18.34 13.87 6.67
CA ALA A 25 18.50 14.04 5.24
C ALA A 25 17.10 14.26 4.67
N ALA A 26 16.80 15.50 4.27
CA ALA A 26 15.54 15.80 3.59
C ALA A 26 15.47 14.88 2.36
N SER A 27 14.54 13.94 2.37
CA SER A 27 14.30 13.06 1.23
C SER A 27 14.02 13.96 0.03
N ARG A 28 14.83 13.83 -1.04
CA ARG A 28 14.57 14.53 -2.28
C ARG A 28 13.17 14.15 -2.74
N PRO A 29 12.29 15.11 -3.09
CA PRO A 29 10.97 14.77 -3.59
C PRO A 29 11.16 13.91 -4.86
N HIS A 30 10.76 12.66 -4.79
CA HIS A 30 10.68 11.81 -5.97
C HIS A 30 9.66 12.41 -6.92
N PRO A 31 9.92 12.42 -8.26
CA PRO A 31 8.95 12.91 -9.23
C PRO A 31 7.67 12.08 -9.10
N SER A 32 6.67 12.63 -8.43
CA SER A 32 5.39 11.99 -8.20
C SER A 32 4.42 12.35 -9.31
N VAL A 33 3.52 11.41 -9.63
CA VAL A 33 2.37 11.69 -10.48
C VAL A 33 1.48 12.73 -9.78
N SER A 34 1.05 13.78 -10.49
CA SER A 34 0.11 14.75 -9.89
C SER A 34 -1.24 14.10 -9.60
N ALA A 35 -1.90 14.49 -8.52
CA ALA A 35 -3.21 13.96 -8.13
C ALA A 35 -4.24 14.08 -9.26
N LYS A 36 -4.24 15.20 -10.00
CA LYS A 36 -5.13 15.42 -11.15
C LYS A 36 -4.89 14.42 -12.29
N LYS A 37 -3.61 14.16 -12.62
CA LYS A 37 -3.24 13.18 -13.65
C LYS A 37 -3.64 11.77 -13.20
N PHE A 38 -3.33 11.43 -11.95
CA PHE A 38 -3.71 10.13 -11.38
C PHE A 38 -5.23 9.94 -11.41
N ASP A 39 -6.01 10.92 -10.97
CA ASP A 39 -7.48 10.82 -10.90
C ASP A 39 -8.10 10.53 -12.28
N ALA A 40 -7.64 11.21 -13.32
CA ALA A 40 -8.10 10.99 -14.70
C ALA A 40 -7.75 9.58 -15.22
N LEU A 41 -6.54 9.10 -14.95
CA LEU A 41 -6.10 7.76 -15.35
C LEU A 41 -6.81 6.67 -14.56
N ALA A 42 -6.96 6.85 -13.26
CA ALA A 42 -7.67 5.92 -12.38
C ALA A 42 -9.15 5.78 -12.77
N ALA A 43 -9.81 6.87 -13.17
CA ALA A 43 -11.18 6.82 -13.68
C ALA A 43 -11.27 5.92 -14.93
N ARG A 44 -10.36 6.06 -15.89
CA ARG A 44 -10.30 5.20 -17.09
C ARG A 44 -10.02 3.73 -16.75
N ALA A 45 -9.12 3.48 -15.80
CA ALA A 45 -8.83 2.14 -15.33
C ALA A 45 -10.06 1.49 -14.68
N ILE A 46 -10.80 2.23 -13.85
CA ILE A 46 -12.04 1.76 -13.23
C ILE A 46 -13.09 1.42 -14.28
N GLU A 47 -13.21 2.19 -15.36
CA GLU A 47 -14.14 1.85 -16.45
C GLU A 47 -13.74 0.56 -17.18
N ALA A 48 -12.43 0.32 -17.40
CA ALA A 48 -11.95 -0.95 -17.93
C ALA A 48 -12.23 -2.13 -16.98
N MET A 49 -12.05 -1.93 -15.69
CA MET A 49 -12.41 -2.91 -14.66
C MET A 49 -13.91 -3.20 -14.64
N ARG A 50 -14.75 -2.16 -14.77
CA ARG A 50 -16.22 -2.30 -14.85
C ARG A 50 -16.61 -3.13 -16.07
N ALA A 51 -16.05 -2.83 -17.24
CA ALA A 51 -16.32 -3.58 -18.46
C ALA A 51 -15.91 -5.05 -18.32
N ARG A 52 -14.74 -5.32 -17.73
CA ARG A 52 -14.29 -6.71 -17.49
C ARG A 52 -15.15 -7.43 -16.48
N ALA A 53 -15.54 -6.79 -15.39
CA ALA A 53 -16.45 -7.35 -14.38
C ALA A 53 -17.82 -7.73 -15.01
N ALA A 54 -18.36 -6.87 -15.88
CA ALA A 54 -19.59 -7.17 -16.62
C ALA A 54 -19.45 -8.41 -17.51
N GLN A 55 -18.33 -8.56 -18.26
CA GLN A 55 -18.07 -9.74 -19.07
C GLN A 55 -18.00 -11.05 -18.26
N LEU A 56 -17.47 -10.96 -17.04
CA LEU A 56 -17.35 -12.11 -16.12
C LEU A 56 -18.62 -12.31 -15.27
N ASN A 57 -19.62 -11.43 -15.41
CA ASN A 57 -20.83 -11.40 -14.60
C ASN A 57 -20.54 -11.34 -13.08
N VAL A 58 -19.53 -10.55 -12.70
CA VAL A 58 -19.15 -10.31 -11.28
C VAL A 58 -19.42 -8.89 -10.88
N THR A 59 -19.72 -8.69 -9.60
CA THR A 59 -19.90 -7.37 -8.98
C THR A 59 -19.03 -7.27 -7.74
N GLY A 60 -18.61 -6.06 -7.35
CA GLY A 60 -17.71 -5.90 -6.21
C GLY A 60 -17.15 -4.49 -6.10
N VAL A 61 -15.94 -4.40 -5.57
CA VAL A 61 -15.23 -3.15 -5.35
C VAL A 61 -13.91 -3.16 -6.09
N ALA A 62 -13.68 -2.10 -6.88
CA ALA A 62 -12.43 -1.82 -7.57
C ALA A 62 -11.63 -0.76 -6.77
N VAL A 63 -10.36 -1.01 -6.54
CA VAL A 63 -9.39 -0.06 -5.97
C VAL A 63 -8.24 0.09 -6.93
N VAL A 64 -7.89 1.33 -7.25
CA VAL A 64 -6.72 1.70 -8.05
C VAL A 64 -5.87 2.61 -7.22
N SER A 65 -4.59 2.31 -7.10
CA SER A 65 -3.65 3.11 -6.32
C SER A 65 -2.33 3.29 -7.05
N TYR A 66 -1.65 4.38 -6.72
CA TYR A 66 -0.29 4.66 -7.13
C TYR A 66 0.54 4.95 -5.88
N ALA A 67 1.58 4.18 -5.67
CA ALA A 67 2.54 4.34 -4.60
C ALA A 67 3.84 4.92 -5.17
N SER A 68 4.24 6.11 -4.71
CA SER A 68 5.47 6.76 -5.18
C SER A 68 6.70 6.23 -4.44
N GLY A 69 7.85 6.28 -5.12
CA GLY A 69 9.13 5.86 -4.55
C GLY A 69 9.49 4.39 -4.81
N ALA A 70 10.69 4.01 -4.42
CA ALA A 70 11.18 2.64 -4.48
C ALA A 70 10.52 1.75 -3.42
N THR A 71 10.25 2.33 -2.27
CA THR A 71 9.36 1.86 -1.21
C THR A 71 8.14 2.79 -1.17
N VAL A 72 7.05 2.38 -0.53
CA VAL A 72 5.83 3.20 -0.49
C VAL A 72 6.05 4.44 0.40
N GLU A 73 6.37 5.57 -0.24
CA GLU A 73 6.62 6.86 0.43
C GLU A 73 5.43 7.83 0.31
N GLY A 74 4.54 7.60 -0.66
CA GLY A 74 3.33 8.35 -0.88
C GLY A 74 2.27 7.50 -1.54
N TRP A 75 1.00 7.85 -1.34
CA TRP A 75 -0.13 7.05 -1.77
C TRP A 75 -1.24 7.91 -2.37
N LEU A 76 -1.62 7.62 -3.61
CA LEU A 76 -2.85 8.10 -4.24
C LEU A 76 -3.78 6.92 -4.47
N SER A 77 -5.07 7.08 -4.21
CA SER A 77 -6.04 6.00 -4.40
C SER A 77 -7.37 6.51 -4.90
N LYS A 78 -8.03 5.71 -5.76
CA LYS A 78 -9.41 5.89 -6.19
C LYS A 78 -10.14 4.55 -6.09
N MET A 79 -11.37 4.59 -5.61
CA MET A 79 -12.21 3.42 -5.44
C MET A 79 -13.53 3.61 -6.16
N ALA A 80 -14.12 2.51 -6.64
CA ALA A 80 -15.50 2.48 -7.13
C ALA A 80 -16.20 1.19 -6.71
N VAL A 81 -17.48 1.33 -6.40
CA VAL A 81 -18.40 0.20 -6.23
C VAL A 81 -18.94 -0.20 -7.61
N ILE A 82 -18.80 -1.47 -7.95
CA ILE A 82 -19.32 -2.07 -9.19
C ILE A 82 -20.42 -3.07 -8.79
N GLY A 83 -21.63 -2.56 -8.69
CA GLY A 83 -22.83 -3.33 -8.33
C GLY A 83 -23.04 -3.53 -6.82
N ARG A 84 -22.07 -4.07 -6.08
CA ARG A 84 -22.23 -4.27 -4.63
C ARG A 84 -20.92 -3.97 -3.86
N MET A 85 -21.04 -3.55 -2.60
CA MET A 85 -19.89 -3.23 -1.73
C MET A 85 -19.74 -4.19 -0.55
N LYS A 86 -20.68 -5.12 -0.39
CA LYS A 86 -20.68 -6.11 0.69
C LYS A 86 -21.50 -7.33 0.31
N ASP A 87 -21.16 -8.45 0.92
CA ASP A 87 -22.05 -9.61 1.04
C ASP A 87 -22.74 -9.52 2.40
N ALA A 88 -24.05 -9.62 2.43
CA ALA A 88 -24.79 -9.57 3.68
C ALA A 88 -24.50 -10.82 4.54
N PRO A 89 -24.46 -10.71 5.87
CA PRO A 89 -24.41 -11.86 6.74
C PRO A 89 -25.62 -12.80 6.53
N THR A 90 -25.37 -14.08 6.67
CA THR A 90 -26.40 -15.13 6.65
C THR A 90 -26.21 -16.05 7.86
N ALA A 91 -27.11 -17.00 8.07
CA ALA A 91 -26.94 -18.01 9.13
C ALA A 91 -25.63 -18.84 8.96
N ALA A 92 -25.15 -19.00 7.73
CA ALA A 92 -23.95 -19.79 7.40
C ALA A 92 -22.69 -18.94 7.18
N SER A 93 -22.78 -17.60 7.12
CA SER A 93 -21.64 -16.72 6.78
C SER A 93 -21.74 -15.39 7.51
N LYS A 94 -20.61 -14.91 8.01
CA LYS A 94 -20.50 -13.56 8.58
C LYS A 94 -20.65 -12.44 7.53
N GLY A 95 -20.70 -12.81 6.24
CA GLY A 95 -20.66 -11.85 5.12
C GLY A 95 -19.25 -11.28 4.89
N ASN A 96 -19.13 -10.40 3.88
CA ASN A 96 -17.86 -9.79 3.51
C ASN A 96 -18.00 -8.28 3.34
N ASN A 97 -17.07 -7.52 3.87
CA ASN A 97 -16.88 -6.12 3.52
C ASN A 97 -15.92 -6.03 2.33
N LEU A 98 -16.47 -5.92 1.12
CA LEU A 98 -15.66 -5.95 -0.11
C LEU A 98 -14.75 -4.72 -0.25
N ILE A 99 -15.13 -3.57 0.34
CA ILE A 99 -14.27 -2.38 0.41
C ILE A 99 -13.01 -2.72 1.25
N GLY A 100 -13.21 -3.24 2.46
CA GLY A 100 -12.10 -3.60 3.35
C GLY A 100 -11.18 -4.66 2.72
N ILE A 101 -11.75 -5.67 2.05
CA ILE A 101 -10.97 -6.72 1.40
C ILE A 101 -10.16 -6.18 0.22
N ALA A 102 -10.73 -5.31 -0.63
CA ALA A 102 -10.02 -4.71 -1.75
C ALA A 102 -8.84 -3.83 -1.28
N TYR A 103 -9.03 -3.05 -0.22
CA TYR A 103 -7.95 -2.28 0.39
C TYR A 103 -6.91 -3.14 1.11
N ALA A 104 -7.31 -4.24 1.76
CA ALA A 104 -6.39 -5.20 2.35
C ALA A 104 -5.47 -5.85 1.31
N LYS A 105 -6.01 -6.25 0.14
CA LYS A 105 -5.21 -6.69 -1.01
C LYS A 105 -4.23 -5.62 -1.47
N SER A 106 -4.67 -4.35 -1.52
CA SER A 106 -3.80 -3.23 -1.92
C SER A 106 -2.69 -2.98 -0.90
N ALA A 107 -2.96 -3.08 0.39
CA ALA A 107 -1.98 -2.93 1.46
C ALA A 107 -0.92 -4.04 1.43
N GLU A 108 -1.35 -5.30 1.26
CA GLU A 108 -0.45 -6.45 1.09
C GLU A 108 0.51 -6.26 -0.10
N MET A 109 -0.01 -5.79 -1.25
CA MET A 109 0.82 -5.53 -2.43
C MET A 109 1.80 -4.37 -2.21
N ALA A 110 1.42 -3.35 -1.46
CA ALA A 110 2.30 -2.23 -1.14
C ALA A 110 3.49 -2.63 -0.26
N ASP A 111 3.28 -3.55 0.67
CA ASP A 111 4.32 -4.06 1.56
C ASP A 111 5.23 -5.09 0.85
N THR A 112 4.61 -6.04 0.15
CA THR A 112 5.34 -7.17 -0.46
C THR A 112 5.94 -6.86 -1.83
N LEU A 113 5.45 -5.84 -2.52
CA LEU A 113 5.72 -5.52 -3.92
C LEU A 113 5.44 -6.71 -4.87
N GLN A 114 4.49 -7.57 -4.48
CA GLN A 114 4.02 -8.72 -5.25
C GLN A 114 2.50 -8.68 -5.38
N ASN A 115 1.94 -9.47 -6.28
CA ASN A 115 0.48 -9.62 -6.39
C ASN A 115 -0.09 -10.16 -5.07
N SER A 116 -1.30 -9.71 -4.72
CA SER A 116 -1.95 -10.17 -3.48
C SER A 116 -2.14 -11.70 -3.49
N GLY A 117 -1.99 -12.32 -2.33
CA GLY A 117 -2.11 -13.76 -2.18
C GLY A 117 -0.97 -14.58 -2.79
N THR A 118 0.20 -13.96 -3.05
CA THR A 118 1.41 -14.69 -3.52
C THR A 118 2.06 -15.52 -2.42
N ALA A 119 1.63 -15.37 -1.16
CA ALA A 119 2.15 -16.11 0.00
C ALA A 119 3.66 -15.96 0.23
N SER A 120 4.22 -14.79 -0.11
CA SER A 120 5.64 -14.47 0.16
C SER A 120 5.96 -14.38 1.66
N ARG A 121 4.95 -14.12 2.47
CA ARG A 121 4.93 -14.15 3.93
C ARG A 121 3.51 -14.48 4.44
N PRO A 122 3.34 -14.87 5.70
CA PRO A 122 2.01 -14.96 6.31
C PRO A 122 1.28 -13.61 6.28
N PRO A 123 -0.06 -13.58 6.13
CA PRO A 123 -0.84 -12.37 6.23
C PRO A 123 -0.67 -11.68 7.59
N MET A 124 -0.52 -10.35 7.59
CA MET A 124 -0.52 -9.56 8.81
C MET A 124 -1.95 -9.22 9.27
N THR A 125 -2.11 -8.68 10.46
CA THR A 125 -3.41 -8.19 10.95
C THR A 125 -3.99 -7.16 9.96
N GLY A 126 -5.21 -7.41 9.49
CA GLY A 126 -5.88 -6.60 8.48
C GLY A 126 -5.72 -7.09 7.04
N GLU A 127 -4.92 -8.12 6.81
CA GLU A 127 -4.76 -8.78 5.53
C GLU A 127 -5.46 -10.15 5.52
N PHE A 128 -5.83 -10.59 4.34
CA PHE A 128 -6.49 -11.90 4.16
C PHE A 128 -5.60 -12.92 3.42
N GLY A 129 -4.52 -12.47 2.76
CA GLY A 129 -3.70 -13.33 1.90
C GLY A 129 -4.47 -13.88 0.70
N TRP A 130 -5.48 -13.16 0.21
CA TRP A 130 -6.32 -13.59 -0.91
C TRP A 130 -5.85 -12.97 -2.22
N GLN A 131 -5.87 -13.77 -3.27
CA GLN A 131 -5.65 -13.31 -4.63
C GLN A 131 -6.76 -12.34 -5.07
N GLY A 132 -6.47 -11.54 -6.09
CA GLY A 132 -7.43 -10.61 -6.68
C GLY A 132 -6.86 -9.21 -6.89
N GLY A 133 -5.65 -8.95 -6.43
CA GLY A 133 -4.90 -7.75 -6.73
C GLY A 133 -3.66 -8.03 -7.60
N VAL A 134 -3.30 -7.06 -8.42
CA VAL A 134 -2.09 -7.07 -9.25
C VAL A 134 -1.31 -5.78 -9.06
N ILE A 135 0.01 -5.89 -9.10
CA ILE A 135 0.93 -4.77 -9.01
C ILE A 135 1.77 -4.67 -10.27
N GLY A 136 2.04 -3.47 -10.72
CA GLY A 136 2.93 -3.18 -11.84
C GLY A 136 3.91 -2.09 -11.51
N GLN A 137 5.06 -2.09 -12.18
CA GLN A 137 6.03 -1.02 -12.07
C GLN A 137 5.61 0.15 -12.97
N GLY A 138 5.51 1.33 -12.40
CA GLY A 138 5.41 2.60 -13.11
C GLY A 138 6.78 3.26 -13.26
N LYS A 139 6.83 4.44 -13.90
CA LYS A 139 8.10 5.18 -14.12
C LYS A 139 8.74 5.69 -12.82
N THR A 140 7.94 6.02 -11.82
CA THR A 140 8.38 6.69 -10.59
C THR A 140 7.78 6.07 -9.33
N GLY A 141 7.28 4.83 -9.43
CA GLY A 141 6.64 4.12 -8.32
C GLY A 141 5.89 2.89 -8.79
N HIS A 142 4.96 2.43 -7.96
CA HIS A 142 4.22 1.20 -8.17
C HIS A 142 2.73 1.49 -8.45
N ILE A 143 2.16 0.74 -9.37
CA ILE A 143 0.73 0.79 -9.72
C ILE A 143 0.08 -0.44 -9.08
N ILE A 144 -0.89 -0.20 -8.21
CA ILE A 144 -1.58 -1.23 -7.44
C ILE A 144 -3.04 -1.23 -7.85
N VAL A 145 -3.55 -2.36 -8.31
CA VAL A 145 -4.95 -2.51 -8.72
C VAL A 145 -5.53 -3.74 -8.05
N ALA A 146 -6.64 -3.57 -7.34
CA ALA A 146 -7.32 -4.64 -6.64
C ALA A 146 -8.83 -4.66 -6.95
N PHE A 147 -9.37 -5.85 -7.08
CA PHE A 147 -10.80 -6.10 -7.11
C PHE A 147 -11.18 -7.10 -6.02
N SER A 148 -12.39 -6.96 -5.51
CA SER A 148 -12.96 -7.92 -4.57
C SER A 148 -14.45 -8.07 -4.80
N GLY A 149 -14.89 -9.31 -5.03
CA GLY A 149 -16.30 -9.60 -5.19
C GLY A 149 -16.62 -10.85 -6.01
N GLY A 150 -15.68 -11.35 -6.77
CA GLY A 150 -15.77 -12.61 -7.51
C GLY A 150 -15.00 -13.76 -6.84
N LYS A 151 -14.74 -14.79 -7.62
CA LYS A 151 -13.70 -15.77 -7.30
C LYS A 151 -12.33 -15.12 -7.49
N SER A 152 -11.31 -15.68 -6.87
CA SER A 152 -9.95 -15.14 -6.93
C SER A 152 -9.46 -14.89 -8.37
N GLU A 153 -9.71 -15.82 -9.26
CA GLU A 153 -9.30 -15.74 -10.67
C GLU A 153 -10.02 -14.58 -11.40
N ASP A 154 -11.32 -14.42 -11.17
CA ASP A 154 -12.12 -13.34 -11.74
C ASP A 154 -11.67 -11.98 -11.21
N ASP A 155 -11.39 -11.88 -9.90
CA ASP A 155 -10.87 -10.67 -9.26
C ASP A 155 -9.52 -10.27 -9.88
N VAL A 156 -8.62 -11.23 -10.15
CA VAL A 156 -7.34 -11.01 -10.83
C VAL A 156 -7.55 -10.49 -12.26
N GLU A 157 -8.47 -11.09 -13.01
CA GLU A 157 -8.77 -10.68 -14.38
C GLU A 157 -9.31 -9.24 -14.44
N VAL A 158 -10.22 -8.88 -13.53
CA VAL A 158 -10.72 -7.50 -13.42
C VAL A 158 -9.59 -6.53 -13.07
N SER A 159 -8.72 -6.90 -12.14
CA SER A 159 -7.58 -6.06 -11.74
C SER A 159 -6.57 -5.89 -12.87
N ARG A 160 -6.28 -6.93 -13.66
CA ARG A 160 -5.42 -6.84 -14.86
C ARG A 160 -5.96 -5.87 -15.90
N ALA A 161 -7.27 -5.83 -16.11
CA ALA A 161 -7.88 -4.87 -17.04
C ALA A 161 -7.61 -3.42 -16.62
N GLY A 162 -7.65 -3.11 -15.32
CA GLY A 162 -7.29 -1.81 -14.79
C GLY A 162 -5.79 -1.50 -14.93
N LEU A 163 -4.93 -2.47 -14.60
CA LEU A 163 -3.47 -2.31 -14.70
C LEU A 163 -3.03 -2.03 -16.15
N ALA A 164 -3.61 -2.70 -17.12
CA ALA A 164 -3.29 -2.53 -18.54
C ALA A 164 -3.52 -1.08 -19.04
N VAL A 165 -4.48 -0.36 -18.45
CA VAL A 165 -4.74 1.05 -18.77
C VAL A 165 -3.70 1.99 -18.14
N LEU A 166 -3.21 1.65 -16.95
CA LEU A 166 -2.35 2.53 -16.14
C LEU A 166 -0.88 2.38 -16.47
N GLN A 167 -0.41 1.17 -16.68
CA GLN A 167 1.01 0.86 -16.80
C GLN A 167 1.73 1.63 -17.93
N PRO A 168 1.14 1.84 -19.14
CA PRO A 168 1.79 2.65 -20.17
C PRO A 168 1.85 4.15 -19.84
N ALA A 169 0.97 4.64 -18.95
CA ALA A 169 0.75 6.05 -18.69
C ALA A 169 1.44 6.58 -17.41
N LEU A 170 1.80 5.70 -16.49
CA LEU A 170 2.44 5.96 -15.20
C LEU A 170 3.82 5.35 -15.12
#